data_ae990f1e0b37ece1af1288c877d54512
#
_entry.id   ae990f1e0b37ece1af1288c877d54512
#
_cell.length_a   1.000
_cell.length_b   1.000
_cell.length_c   1.000
_cell.angle_alpha   90.00
_cell.angle_beta   90.00
_cell.angle_gamma   90.00
#
_symmetry.space_group_name_H-M   'P 1'
#
loop_
_entity.id
_entity.type
_entity.pdbx_description
1 polymer ?
#
loop_
_entity_poly.entity_id
_entity_poly.type
_entity_poly.pdbx_seq_one_letter_code
_entity_poly.pdbx_strand_id
1 'polypeptide(L)'
;MSRHDIWPVAIIGSGNIGTDLMIKILRSDGPLTVGAMVGIDPASDGLARAARMGVPTTADGVAGLLAMSNFGDIKLVFDATSAGAHRANWAKLRDTGVRVLDLTPASIGPFCVPVVNLDEHLDAPNLNMVTCGGQATVPIVAAVAQSGIVSYAETVSSISAKSAGPGTRANIDDFTETTSTAMQVVGGAQGGKAVMIINPADPPVMMRNTVYCLVDGDADLPGGVHDGRSPGGATAADQVPKYSWIWRIAIDPSPTAEATRLTEPLRTSPAANTPGWLVSSIIG
;
A
#
# COMPACT_ATOMS: atom_id res chain seq x y z
N MET A 1 19.90 13.62 -23.64
CA MET A 1 18.89 12.97 -22.81
C MET A 1 18.10 12.06 -23.73
N SER A 2 18.24 10.73 -23.60
CA SER A 2 17.43 9.78 -24.36
C SER A 2 15.97 9.99 -23.97
N ARG A 3 15.06 10.02 -24.95
CA ARG A 3 13.62 9.93 -24.69
C ARG A 3 13.43 8.64 -23.88
N HIS A 4 13.06 8.76 -22.61
CA HIS A 4 12.57 7.60 -21.88
C HIS A 4 11.39 7.04 -22.68
N ASP A 5 11.42 5.74 -22.96
CA ASP A 5 10.28 5.07 -23.60
C ASP A 5 9.03 5.35 -22.76
N ILE A 6 8.07 6.03 -23.37
CA ILE A 6 6.78 6.32 -22.71
C ILE A 6 6.00 5.00 -22.70
N TRP A 7 5.54 4.60 -21.54
CA TRP A 7 4.79 3.36 -21.32
C TRP A 7 3.30 3.67 -21.22
N PRO A 8 2.50 3.34 -22.25
CA PRO A 8 1.05 3.40 -22.14
C PRO A 8 0.56 2.39 -21.12
N VAL A 9 -0.29 2.83 -20.19
CA VAL A 9 -0.86 2.01 -19.16
C VAL A 9 -2.38 2.03 -19.21
N ALA A 10 -3.03 0.93 -18.84
CA ALA A 10 -4.47 0.91 -18.60
C ALA A 10 -4.77 0.92 -17.11
N ILE A 11 -5.91 1.53 -16.74
CA ILE A 11 -6.42 1.54 -15.38
C ILE A 11 -7.80 0.91 -15.41
N ILE A 12 -7.97 -0.21 -14.72
CA ILE A 12 -9.25 -0.90 -14.55
C ILE A 12 -9.83 -0.48 -13.20
N GLY A 13 -11.03 0.10 -13.23
CA GLY A 13 -11.70 0.65 -12.06
C GLY A 13 -11.80 2.16 -12.12
N SER A 14 -12.98 2.65 -12.53
CA SER A 14 -13.29 4.08 -12.67
C SER A 14 -13.80 4.74 -11.37
N GLY A 15 -13.51 4.11 -10.22
CA GLY A 15 -13.79 4.66 -8.89
C GLY A 15 -12.76 5.71 -8.44
N ASN A 16 -12.81 6.07 -7.16
CA ASN A 16 -11.94 7.11 -6.59
C ASN A 16 -10.45 6.80 -6.79
N ILE A 17 -10.02 5.56 -6.51
CA ILE A 17 -8.61 5.16 -6.59
C ILE A 17 -8.09 5.23 -8.02
N GLY A 18 -8.81 4.60 -8.98
CA GLY A 18 -8.38 4.61 -10.38
C GLY A 18 -8.41 6.02 -10.99
N THR A 19 -9.39 6.84 -10.63
CA THR A 19 -9.47 8.23 -11.09
C THR A 19 -8.33 9.09 -10.53
N ASP A 20 -7.99 8.93 -9.25
CA ASP A 20 -6.86 9.64 -8.62
C ASP A 20 -5.52 9.20 -9.25
N LEU A 21 -5.33 7.89 -9.47
CA LEU A 21 -4.16 7.36 -10.14
C LEU A 21 -4.02 7.92 -11.56
N MET A 22 -5.10 7.93 -12.34
CA MET A 22 -5.12 8.55 -13.67
C MET A 22 -4.64 9.99 -13.63
N ILE A 23 -5.19 10.81 -12.73
CA ILE A 23 -4.83 12.22 -12.60
C ILE A 23 -3.34 12.37 -12.22
N LYS A 24 -2.84 11.53 -11.33
CA LYS A 24 -1.43 11.55 -10.92
C LYS A 24 -0.49 11.20 -12.07
N ILE A 25 -0.81 10.17 -12.85
CA ILE A 25 -0.02 9.82 -14.04
C ILE A 25 -0.03 10.96 -15.06
N LEU A 26 -1.20 11.54 -15.37
CA LEU A 26 -1.33 12.63 -16.33
C LEU A 26 -0.62 13.93 -15.89
N ARG A 27 -0.38 14.12 -14.59
CA ARG A 27 0.34 15.28 -14.04
C ARG A 27 1.82 15.02 -13.81
N SER A 28 2.25 13.78 -13.95
CA SER A 28 3.64 13.38 -13.73
C SER A 28 4.46 13.59 -15.01
N ASP A 29 5.69 14.04 -14.84
CA ASP A 29 6.70 14.05 -15.91
C ASP A 29 7.41 12.69 -16.05
N GLY A 30 6.88 11.64 -15.44
CA GLY A 30 7.40 10.28 -15.46
C GLY A 30 7.18 9.56 -16.80
N PRO A 31 7.67 8.32 -16.93
CA PRO A 31 7.61 7.56 -18.18
C PRO A 31 6.23 6.96 -18.48
N LEU A 32 5.23 7.12 -17.62
CA LEU A 32 3.90 6.55 -17.81
C LEU A 32 2.96 7.53 -18.49
N THR A 33 2.11 7.02 -19.40
CA THR A 33 0.97 7.73 -19.96
C THR A 33 -0.29 6.87 -19.87
N VAL A 34 -1.46 7.49 -19.68
CA VAL A 34 -2.71 6.74 -19.57
C VAL A 34 -3.25 6.43 -20.98
N GLY A 35 -3.15 5.18 -21.40
CA GLY A 35 -3.66 4.68 -22.66
C GLY A 35 -5.13 4.25 -22.64
N ALA A 36 -5.64 3.88 -21.46
CA ALA A 36 -7.06 3.52 -21.30
C ALA A 36 -7.54 3.66 -19.84
N MET A 37 -8.78 4.12 -19.68
CA MET A 37 -9.55 4.04 -18.42
C MET A 37 -10.75 3.12 -18.63
N VAL A 38 -10.84 2.09 -17.79
CA VAL A 38 -11.77 0.98 -17.93
C VAL A 38 -12.75 0.93 -16.77
N GLY A 39 -14.03 0.90 -17.07
CA GLY A 39 -15.11 0.75 -16.10
C GLY A 39 -16.13 -0.29 -16.55
N ILE A 40 -17.20 -0.44 -15.78
CA ILE A 40 -18.34 -1.31 -16.08
C ILE A 40 -19.68 -0.56 -16.09
N ASP A 41 -19.64 0.71 -15.73
CA ASP A 41 -20.81 1.58 -15.70
C ASP A 41 -20.57 2.77 -16.64
N PRO A 42 -21.32 2.89 -17.74
CA PRO A 42 -21.19 4.00 -18.68
C PRO A 42 -21.54 5.38 -18.05
N ALA A 43 -22.28 5.38 -16.95
CA ALA A 43 -22.63 6.60 -16.22
C ALA A 43 -21.57 7.01 -15.17
N SER A 44 -20.45 6.27 -15.09
CA SER A 44 -19.37 6.54 -14.13
C SER A 44 -18.76 7.93 -14.32
N ASP A 45 -18.69 8.72 -13.24
CA ASP A 45 -18.01 10.02 -13.21
C ASP A 45 -16.52 9.89 -13.57
N GLY A 46 -15.87 8.78 -13.17
CA GLY A 46 -14.47 8.53 -13.48
C GLY A 46 -14.23 8.35 -14.99
N LEU A 47 -15.11 7.59 -15.69
CA LEU A 47 -15.04 7.47 -17.15
C LEU A 47 -15.32 8.80 -17.83
N ALA A 48 -16.36 9.54 -17.39
CA ALA A 48 -16.67 10.86 -17.93
C ALA A 48 -15.52 11.85 -17.74
N ARG A 49 -14.82 11.79 -16.60
CA ARG A 49 -13.63 12.61 -16.34
C ARG A 49 -12.48 12.23 -17.24
N ALA A 50 -12.20 10.94 -17.40
CA ALA A 50 -11.16 10.42 -18.29
C ALA A 50 -11.37 10.89 -19.74
N ALA A 51 -12.60 10.75 -20.25
CA ALA A 51 -12.96 11.20 -21.58
C ALA A 51 -12.73 12.72 -21.78
N ARG A 52 -13.11 13.56 -20.79
CA ARG A 52 -12.86 15.02 -20.83
C ARG A 52 -11.36 15.35 -20.84
N MET A 53 -10.52 14.50 -20.28
CA MET A 53 -9.07 14.65 -20.26
C MET A 53 -8.37 14.02 -21.48
N GLY A 54 -9.14 13.53 -22.47
CA GLY A 54 -8.63 12.95 -23.71
C GLY A 54 -8.12 11.50 -23.55
N VAL A 55 -8.43 10.84 -22.44
CA VAL A 55 -8.06 9.44 -22.22
C VAL A 55 -9.10 8.53 -22.89
N PRO A 56 -8.68 7.53 -23.70
CA PRO A 56 -9.59 6.52 -24.23
C PRO A 56 -10.31 5.76 -23.11
N THR A 57 -11.62 5.53 -23.27
CA THR A 57 -12.44 4.89 -22.23
C THR A 57 -13.26 3.74 -22.76
N THR A 58 -13.58 2.77 -21.90
CA THR A 58 -14.58 1.73 -22.17
C THR A 58 -15.39 1.43 -20.90
N ALA A 59 -16.67 1.15 -21.07
CA ALA A 59 -17.55 0.70 -20.00
C ALA A 59 -17.79 -0.84 -20.03
N ASP A 60 -17.14 -1.57 -20.94
CA ASP A 60 -17.30 -3.00 -21.14
C ASP A 60 -16.28 -3.84 -20.36
N GLY A 61 -15.66 -3.25 -19.33
CA GLY A 61 -14.67 -3.91 -18.50
C GLY A 61 -13.44 -4.38 -19.28
N VAL A 62 -12.83 -5.48 -18.84
CA VAL A 62 -11.63 -6.04 -19.50
C VAL A 62 -11.92 -6.48 -20.93
N ALA A 63 -13.13 -6.93 -21.26
CA ALA A 63 -13.48 -7.27 -22.64
C ALA A 63 -13.39 -6.06 -23.56
N GLY A 64 -13.88 -4.90 -23.10
CA GLY A 64 -13.74 -3.64 -23.81
C GLY A 64 -12.26 -3.22 -23.96
N LEU A 65 -11.45 -3.36 -22.92
CA LEU A 65 -10.01 -3.07 -22.99
C LEU A 65 -9.31 -3.90 -24.06
N LEU A 66 -9.56 -5.22 -24.08
CA LEU A 66 -8.97 -6.15 -25.04
C LEU A 66 -9.40 -5.84 -26.50
N ALA A 67 -10.58 -5.25 -26.69
CA ALA A 67 -11.12 -4.86 -27.99
C ALA A 67 -10.62 -3.48 -28.46
N MET A 68 -9.92 -2.70 -27.62
CA MET A 68 -9.41 -1.38 -28.00
C MET A 68 -8.27 -1.53 -29.02
N SER A 69 -8.27 -0.68 -30.06
CA SER A 69 -7.25 -0.70 -31.11
C SER A 69 -5.82 -0.45 -30.62
N ASN A 70 -5.67 0.25 -29.49
CA ASN A 70 -4.40 0.56 -28.84
C ASN A 70 -4.00 -0.43 -27.73
N PHE A 71 -4.75 -1.53 -27.54
CA PHE A 71 -4.41 -2.51 -26.49
C PHE A 71 -3.01 -3.10 -26.67
N GLY A 72 -2.58 -3.34 -27.90
CA GLY A 72 -1.24 -3.85 -28.21
C GLY A 72 -0.09 -2.97 -27.73
N ASP A 73 -0.34 -1.67 -27.50
CA ASP A 73 0.64 -0.72 -26.97
C ASP A 73 0.69 -0.71 -25.45
N ILE A 74 -0.36 -1.20 -24.79
CA ILE A 74 -0.44 -1.23 -23.32
C ILE A 74 0.62 -2.18 -22.78
N LYS A 75 1.47 -1.68 -21.90
CA LYS A 75 2.56 -2.45 -21.26
C LYS A 75 2.21 -2.87 -19.83
N LEU A 76 1.37 -2.09 -19.18
CA LEU A 76 1.07 -2.24 -17.76
C LEU A 76 -0.42 -1.97 -17.52
N VAL A 77 -1.03 -2.77 -16.67
CA VAL A 77 -2.42 -2.61 -16.24
C VAL A 77 -2.45 -2.42 -14.74
N PHE A 78 -3.09 -1.36 -14.27
CA PHE A 78 -3.42 -1.16 -12.86
C PHE A 78 -4.86 -1.64 -12.64
N ASP A 79 -5.05 -2.59 -11.74
CA ASP A 79 -6.40 -3.03 -11.35
C ASP A 79 -6.79 -2.41 -9.99
N ALA A 80 -7.66 -1.40 -10.05
CA ALA A 80 -8.19 -0.66 -8.90
C ALA A 80 -9.66 -1.01 -8.64
N THR A 81 -10.05 -2.27 -8.81
CA THR A 81 -11.43 -2.76 -8.65
C THR A 81 -11.65 -3.38 -7.25
N SER A 82 -12.14 -4.59 -7.18
CA SER A 82 -12.31 -5.38 -5.96
C SER A 82 -11.61 -6.73 -6.08
N ALA A 83 -11.36 -7.41 -4.97
CA ALA A 83 -10.70 -8.70 -4.96
C ALA A 83 -11.40 -9.74 -5.88
N GLY A 84 -12.73 -9.79 -5.83
CA GLY A 84 -13.51 -10.68 -6.72
C GLY A 84 -13.42 -10.30 -8.20
N ALA A 85 -13.46 -8.99 -8.51
CA ALA A 85 -13.33 -8.50 -9.87
C ALA A 85 -11.92 -8.75 -10.42
N HIS A 86 -10.88 -8.53 -9.61
CA HIS A 86 -9.49 -8.78 -10.02
C HIS A 86 -9.27 -10.25 -10.40
N ARG A 87 -9.81 -11.21 -9.66
CA ARG A 87 -9.73 -12.64 -10.03
C ARG A 87 -10.28 -12.90 -11.42
N ALA A 88 -11.44 -12.31 -11.77
CA ALA A 88 -12.05 -12.42 -13.08
C ALA A 88 -11.27 -11.66 -14.17
N ASN A 89 -10.72 -10.48 -13.86
CA ASN A 89 -9.91 -9.69 -14.75
C ASN A 89 -8.60 -10.39 -15.09
N TRP A 90 -7.91 -10.90 -14.07
CA TRP A 90 -6.66 -11.64 -14.22
C TRP A 90 -6.83 -12.90 -15.10
N ALA A 91 -7.92 -13.64 -14.94
CA ALA A 91 -8.20 -14.80 -15.78
C ALA A 91 -8.24 -14.46 -17.29
N LYS A 92 -8.56 -13.22 -17.66
CA LYS A 92 -8.58 -12.73 -19.04
C LYS A 92 -7.26 -12.09 -19.49
N LEU A 93 -6.47 -11.55 -18.56
CA LEU A 93 -5.26 -10.79 -18.86
C LEU A 93 -3.99 -11.64 -18.84
N ARG A 94 -3.91 -12.69 -18.04
CA ARG A 94 -2.69 -13.46 -17.78
C ARG A 94 -1.99 -14.01 -19.03
N ASP A 95 -2.73 -14.29 -20.09
CA ASP A 95 -2.19 -14.87 -21.33
C ASP A 95 -1.94 -13.81 -22.41
N THR A 96 -2.12 -12.51 -22.11
CA THR A 96 -1.97 -11.41 -23.07
C THR A 96 -0.56 -10.83 -23.11
N GLY A 97 0.29 -11.17 -22.15
CA GLY A 97 1.65 -10.63 -22.01
C GLY A 97 1.73 -9.26 -21.33
N VAL A 98 0.60 -8.63 -20.95
CA VAL A 98 0.63 -7.41 -20.15
C VAL A 98 0.98 -7.73 -18.69
N ARG A 99 1.70 -6.83 -18.03
CA ARG A 99 1.95 -6.93 -16.59
C ARG A 99 0.82 -6.25 -15.84
N VAL A 100 0.38 -6.85 -14.73
CA VAL A 100 -0.70 -6.31 -13.89
C VAL A 100 -0.17 -5.89 -12.53
N LEU A 101 -0.47 -4.68 -12.12
CA LEU A 101 -0.32 -4.19 -10.75
C LEU A 101 -1.69 -4.22 -10.07
N ASP A 102 -1.86 -5.21 -9.19
CA ASP A 102 -3.10 -5.41 -8.44
C ASP A 102 -3.13 -4.48 -7.23
N LEU A 103 -4.02 -3.48 -7.27
CA LEU A 103 -4.28 -2.56 -6.16
C LEU A 103 -5.44 -3.05 -5.27
N THR A 104 -5.93 -4.27 -5.52
CA THR A 104 -6.98 -4.91 -4.73
C THR A 104 -6.38 -5.87 -3.71
N PRO A 105 -7.10 -6.25 -2.67
CA PRO A 105 -6.61 -7.24 -1.72
C PRO A 105 -6.85 -8.69 -2.20
N ALA A 106 -6.79 -8.99 -3.51
CA ALA A 106 -7.09 -10.32 -4.06
C ALA A 106 -6.01 -11.37 -3.79
N SER A 107 -4.80 -10.94 -3.48
CA SER A 107 -3.65 -11.80 -3.11
C SER A 107 -3.33 -12.91 -4.12
N ILE A 108 -3.36 -12.60 -5.42
CA ILE A 108 -3.07 -13.57 -6.50
C ILE A 108 -1.57 -13.63 -6.80
N GLY A 109 -0.95 -12.47 -7.04
CA GLY A 109 0.49 -12.36 -7.30
C GLY A 109 1.33 -12.30 -6.01
N PRO A 110 2.66 -12.29 -6.13
CA PRO A 110 3.53 -12.08 -4.99
C PRO A 110 3.23 -10.73 -4.35
N PHE A 111 3.31 -10.68 -3.02
CA PHE A 111 3.16 -9.45 -2.25
C PHE A 111 4.34 -8.52 -2.54
N CYS A 112 4.06 -7.32 -3.03
CA CYS A 112 5.06 -6.34 -3.38
C CYS A 112 4.86 -5.04 -2.60
N VAL A 113 5.86 -4.70 -1.81
CA VAL A 113 6.04 -3.39 -1.21
C VAL A 113 7.32 -2.83 -1.81
N PRO A 114 7.25 -1.91 -2.79
CA PRO A 114 8.37 -1.56 -3.66
C PRO A 114 9.67 -1.19 -2.93
N VAL A 115 9.57 -0.47 -1.83
CA VAL A 115 10.74 -0.05 -1.02
C VAL A 115 11.38 -1.20 -0.23
N VAL A 116 10.75 -2.38 -0.19
CA VAL A 116 11.24 -3.56 0.55
C VAL A 116 11.70 -4.66 -0.39
N ASN A 117 10.88 -5.04 -1.37
CA ASN A 117 11.11 -6.26 -2.14
C ASN A 117 10.77 -6.18 -3.64
N LEU A 118 10.74 -4.98 -4.26
CA LEU A 118 10.43 -4.85 -5.69
C LEU A 118 11.39 -5.64 -6.57
N ASP A 119 12.68 -5.60 -6.25
CA ASP A 119 13.73 -6.24 -7.06
C ASP A 119 13.58 -7.76 -7.15
N GLU A 120 12.91 -8.38 -6.17
CA GLU A 120 12.64 -9.81 -6.16
C GLU A 120 11.52 -10.23 -7.13
N HIS A 121 10.74 -9.26 -7.63
CA HIS A 121 9.49 -9.51 -8.37
C HIS A 121 9.40 -8.80 -9.72
N LEU A 122 10.52 -8.32 -10.25
CA LEU A 122 10.55 -7.56 -11.51
C LEU A 122 9.96 -8.33 -12.70
N ASP A 123 10.03 -9.66 -12.69
CA ASP A 123 9.51 -10.52 -13.76
C ASP A 123 8.11 -11.06 -13.50
N ALA A 124 7.51 -10.76 -12.36
CA ALA A 124 6.18 -11.25 -12.04
C ALA A 124 5.12 -10.64 -12.97
N PRO A 125 4.26 -11.45 -13.60
CA PRO A 125 3.23 -10.96 -14.51
C PRO A 125 2.07 -10.28 -13.78
N ASN A 126 1.88 -10.58 -12.50
CA ASN A 126 0.90 -9.96 -11.61
C ASN A 126 1.57 -9.66 -10.27
N LEU A 127 1.58 -8.41 -9.85
CA LEU A 127 2.12 -7.97 -8.57
C LEU A 127 0.98 -7.54 -7.66
N ASN A 128 0.87 -8.17 -6.50
CA ASN A 128 -0.06 -7.74 -5.47
C ASN A 128 0.56 -6.57 -4.68
N MET A 129 -0.01 -5.38 -4.87
CA MET A 129 0.41 -4.16 -4.18
C MET A 129 -0.14 -4.07 -2.76
N VAL A 130 -0.55 -5.18 -2.18
CA VAL A 130 -1.07 -5.32 -0.83
C VAL A 130 -2.34 -4.47 -0.63
N THR A 131 -2.28 -3.49 0.25
CA THR A 131 -3.36 -2.54 0.57
C THR A 131 -2.75 -1.17 0.85
N CYS A 132 -3.57 -0.12 0.86
CA CYS A 132 -3.08 1.21 1.24
C CYS A 132 -2.47 1.22 2.66
N GLY A 133 -3.10 0.52 3.61
CA GLY A 133 -2.55 0.33 4.95
C GLY A 133 -1.26 -0.48 4.96
N GLY A 134 -1.21 -1.55 4.18
CA GLY A 134 -0.01 -2.38 4.05
C GLY A 134 1.17 -1.62 3.44
N GLN A 135 0.97 -0.89 2.35
CA GLN A 135 2.02 -0.06 1.75
C GLN A 135 2.57 1.00 2.73
N ALA A 136 1.72 1.49 3.62
CA ALA A 136 2.13 2.47 4.63
C ALA A 136 2.85 1.83 5.84
N THR A 137 2.57 0.59 6.20
CA THR A 137 2.99 0.01 7.49
C THR A 137 4.01 -1.11 7.37
N VAL A 138 3.96 -1.92 6.31
CA VAL A 138 4.92 -3.03 6.11
C VAL A 138 6.37 -2.56 6.03
N PRO A 139 6.72 -1.41 5.39
CA PRO A 139 8.09 -0.90 5.41
C PRO A 139 8.64 -0.65 6.82
N ILE A 140 7.76 -0.28 7.75
CA ILE A 140 8.15 -0.06 9.16
C ILE A 140 8.45 -1.39 9.83
N VAL A 141 7.58 -2.38 9.65
CA VAL A 141 7.80 -3.73 10.20
C VAL A 141 9.10 -4.30 9.66
N ALA A 142 9.36 -4.16 8.33
CA ALA A 142 10.59 -4.60 7.69
C ALA A 142 11.83 -3.90 8.27
N ALA A 143 11.75 -2.60 8.53
CA ALA A 143 12.85 -1.85 9.15
C ALA A 143 13.13 -2.31 10.58
N VAL A 144 12.08 -2.59 11.37
CA VAL A 144 12.21 -3.13 12.73
C VAL A 144 12.81 -4.53 12.70
N ALA A 145 12.39 -5.37 11.75
CA ALA A 145 12.90 -6.73 11.60
C ALA A 145 14.40 -6.79 11.26
N GLN A 146 14.97 -5.72 10.70
CA GLN A 146 16.44 -5.61 10.53
C GLN A 146 17.20 -5.46 11.85
N SER A 147 16.54 -5.05 12.93
CA SER A 147 17.14 -4.80 14.25
C SER A 147 16.92 -5.94 15.24
N GLY A 148 16.05 -6.90 14.94
CA GLY A 148 15.75 -8.02 15.81
C GLY A 148 14.61 -8.88 15.30
N ILE A 149 14.32 -9.97 15.99
CA ILE A 149 13.22 -10.88 15.65
C ILE A 149 11.90 -10.21 16.04
N VAL A 150 11.07 -9.91 15.06
CA VAL A 150 9.70 -9.42 15.29
C VAL A 150 8.77 -10.63 15.45
N SER A 151 8.48 -11.00 16.69
CA SER A 151 7.59 -12.12 16.99
C SER A 151 6.14 -11.83 16.65
N TYR A 152 5.72 -10.56 16.69
CA TYR A 152 4.37 -10.11 16.33
C TYR A 152 4.36 -8.67 15.84
N ALA A 153 3.56 -8.39 14.81
CA ALA A 153 3.30 -7.03 14.36
C ALA A 153 1.80 -6.77 14.23
N GLU A 154 1.35 -5.59 14.65
CA GLU A 154 -0.04 -5.17 14.46
C GLU A 154 -0.09 -3.78 13.83
N THR A 155 -1.01 -3.59 12.88
CA THR A 155 -1.33 -2.27 12.35
C THR A 155 -2.78 -1.91 12.60
N VAL A 156 -3.00 -0.66 13.02
CA VAL A 156 -4.32 -0.05 13.13
C VAL A 156 -4.40 1.10 12.14
N SER A 157 -5.20 0.91 11.08
CA SER A 157 -5.39 1.89 10.01
C SER A 157 -6.74 2.59 10.15
N SER A 158 -6.74 3.89 10.42
CA SER A 158 -7.94 4.73 10.45
C SER A 158 -8.08 5.50 9.15
N ILE A 159 -9.10 5.18 8.37
CA ILE A 159 -9.39 5.81 7.07
C ILE A 159 -10.67 6.63 7.13
N SER A 160 -10.75 7.72 6.36
CA SER A 160 -11.97 8.52 6.28
C SER A 160 -13.13 7.73 5.70
N ALA A 161 -14.31 7.81 6.31
CA ALA A 161 -15.53 7.22 5.79
C ALA A 161 -15.90 7.73 4.39
N LYS A 162 -15.52 8.98 4.06
CA LYS A 162 -15.74 9.56 2.71
C LYS A 162 -14.81 8.95 1.66
N SER A 163 -13.63 8.47 2.04
CA SER A 163 -12.68 7.79 1.15
C SER A 163 -12.98 6.30 1.00
N ALA A 164 -13.62 5.70 2.01
CA ALA A 164 -14.01 4.30 2.00
C ALA A 164 -15.24 4.09 1.10
N GLY A 165 -15.00 3.93 -0.20
CA GLY A 165 -16.03 3.62 -1.19
C GLY A 165 -16.65 2.23 -1.02
N PRO A 166 -17.64 1.86 -1.86
CA PRO A 166 -18.30 0.56 -1.80
C PRO A 166 -17.33 -0.62 -1.88
N GLY A 167 -16.31 -0.54 -2.73
CA GLY A 167 -15.27 -1.57 -2.85
C GLY A 167 -14.47 -1.77 -1.56
N THR A 168 -14.03 -0.70 -0.91
CA THR A 168 -13.32 -0.77 0.38
C THR A 168 -14.20 -1.41 1.45
N ARG A 169 -15.47 -1.03 1.54
CA ARG A 169 -16.40 -1.56 2.55
C ARG A 169 -16.72 -3.03 2.34
N ALA A 170 -16.81 -3.47 1.07
CA ALA A 170 -17.08 -4.87 0.72
C ALA A 170 -15.87 -5.79 0.94
N ASN A 171 -14.65 -5.24 1.06
CA ASN A 171 -13.41 -6.03 1.15
C ASN A 171 -12.64 -5.78 2.47
N ILE A 172 -13.32 -5.46 3.56
CA ILE A 172 -12.66 -5.21 4.86
C ILE A 172 -11.90 -6.44 5.34
N ASP A 173 -12.51 -7.63 5.22
CA ASP A 173 -11.88 -8.88 5.62
C ASP A 173 -10.66 -9.19 4.77
N ASP A 174 -10.77 -9.07 3.43
CA ASP A 174 -9.64 -9.24 2.50
C ASP A 174 -8.52 -8.21 2.81
N PHE A 175 -8.87 -6.96 3.18
CA PHE A 175 -7.90 -5.95 3.57
C PHE A 175 -7.11 -6.37 4.80
N THR A 176 -7.81 -6.83 5.84
CA THR A 176 -7.16 -7.20 7.11
C THR A 176 -6.29 -8.43 6.96
N GLU A 177 -6.76 -9.44 6.23
CA GLU A 177 -6.01 -10.66 5.95
C GLU A 177 -4.77 -10.39 5.09
N THR A 178 -4.93 -9.68 3.97
CA THR A 178 -3.83 -9.33 3.06
C THR A 178 -2.77 -8.48 3.75
N THR A 179 -3.17 -7.48 4.55
CA THR A 179 -2.23 -6.64 5.29
C THR A 179 -1.49 -7.43 6.37
N SER A 180 -2.20 -8.30 7.11
CA SER A 180 -1.62 -9.18 8.11
C SER A 180 -0.57 -10.12 7.50
N THR A 181 -0.90 -10.74 6.37
CA THR A 181 0.01 -11.62 5.64
C THR A 181 1.23 -10.85 5.13
N ALA A 182 1.05 -9.64 4.60
CA ALA A 182 2.16 -8.83 4.10
C ALA A 182 3.15 -8.43 5.21
N MET A 183 2.67 -8.16 6.44
CA MET A 183 3.55 -7.89 7.58
C MET A 183 4.44 -9.10 7.91
N GLN A 184 3.98 -10.32 7.62
CA GLN A 184 4.75 -11.54 7.82
C GLN A 184 5.68 -11.81 6.65
N VAL A 185 5.14 -11.93 5.42
CA VAL A 185 5.92 -12.40 4.25
C VAL A 185 6.85 -11.34 3.66
N VAL A 186 6.55 -10.06 3.84
CA VAL A 186 7.37 -8.94 3.37
C VAL A 186 8.02 -8.21 4.54
N GLY A 187 7.27 -8.00 5.62
CA GLY A 187 7.74 -7.28 6.81
C GLY A 187 8.66 -8.09 7.72
N GLY A 188 8.67 -9.43 7.58
CA GLY A 188 9.51 -10.32 8.39
C GLY A 188 9.01 -10.60 9.80
N ALA A 189 7.76 -10.25 10.14
CA ALA A 189 7.16 -10.61 11.42
C ALA A 189 6.74 -12.09 11.43
N GLN A 190 6.86 -12.76 12.60
CA GLN A 190 6.43 -14.16 12.74
C GLN A 190 4.90 -14.29 12.83
N GLY A 191 4.23 -13.28 13.36
CA GLY A 191 2.78 -13.16 13.41
C GLY A 191 2.33 -11.75 13.07
N GLY A 192 1.12 -11.62 12.51
CA GLY A 192 0.61 -10.31 12.10
C GLY A 192 -0.88 -10.14 12.35
N LYS A 193 -1.32 -8.90 12.56
CA LYS A 193 -2.73 -8.52 12.62
C LYS A 193 -2.93 -7.13 12.04
N ALA A 194 -3.98 -6.95 11.27
CA ALA A 194 -4.40 -5.64 10.79
C ALA A 194 -5.81 -5.32 11.30
N VAL A 195 -6.01 -4.06 11.65
CA VAL A 195 -7.30 -3.52 12.07
C VAL A 195 -7.61 -2.31 11.19
N MET A 196 -8.81 -2.27 10.60
CA MET A 196 -9.31 -1.13 9.85
C MET A 196 -10.38 -0.40 10.66
N ILE A 197 -10.23 0.92 10.79
CA ILE A 197 -11.21 1.81 11.39
C ILE A 197 -11.75 2.75 10.30
N ILE A 198 -13.05 2.72 10.06
CA ILE A 198 -13.70 3.70 9.19
C ILE A 198 -14.10 4.91 10.03
N ASN A 199 -13.39 6.02 9.83
CA ASN A 199 -13.53 7.23 10.64
C ASN A 199 -14.60 8.15 10.05
N PRO A 200 -15.68 8.45 10.80
CA PRO A 200 -16.78 9.28 10.33
C PRO A 200 -16.53 10.80 10.46
N ALA A 201 -15.37 11.24 10.89
CA ALA A 201 -15.08 12.65 11.13
C ALA A 201 -15.44 13.55 9.94
N ASP A 202 -16.01 14.73 10.24
CA ASP A 202 -16.27 15.81 9.30
C ASP A 202 -15.70 17.12 9.88
N PRO A 203 -14.75 17.81 9.20
CA PRO A 203 -14.19 17.46 7.89
C PRO A 203 -13.41 16.15 7.91
N PRO A 204 -13.29 15.48 6.73
CA PRO A 204 -12.59 14.19 6.65
C PRO A 204 -11.13 14.33 7.07
N VAL A 205 -10.67 13.39 7.88
CA VAL A 205 -9.27 13.32 8.29
C VAL A 205 -8.45 12.46 7.32
N MET A 206 -7.16 12.74 7.22
CA MET A 206 -6.23 11.90 6.48
C MET A 206 -6.10 10.53 7.15
N MET A 207 -5.71 9.52 6.36
CA MET A 207 -5.45 8.18 6.89
C MET A 207 -4.36 8.23 7.95
N ARG A 208 -4.60 7.56 9.07
CA ARG A 208 -3.64 7.38 10.16
C ARG A 208 -3.39 5.91 10.37
N ASN A 209 -2.12 5.56 10.46
CA ASN A 209 -1.71 4.20 10.77
C ASN A 209 -0.87 4.20 12.04
N THR A 210 -1.13 3.21 12.90
CA THR A 210 -0.30 2.91 14.07
C THR A 210 0.24 1.49 13.90
N VAL A 211 1.54 1.33 14.06
CA VAL A 211 2.21 0.02 13.96
C VAL A 211 2.76 -0.34 15.34
N TYR A 212 2.47 -1.55 15.78
CA TYR A 212 3.00 -2.16 16.98
C TYR A 212 3.86 -3.34 16.58
N CYS A 213 5.07 -3.42 17.09
CA CYS A 213 5.96 -4.56 16.90
C CYS A 213 6.40 -5.10 18.26
N LEU A 214 6.23 -6.41 18.46
CA LEU A 214 6.82 -7.13 19.58
C LEU A 214 8.15 -7.71 19.11
N VAL A 215 9.23 -7.24 19.71
CA VAL A 215 10.60 -7.65 19.35
C VAL A 215 11.17 -8.51 20.45
N ASP A 216 11.68 -9.69 20.09
CA ASP A 216 12.30 -10.62 21.04
C ASP A 216 13.77 -10.23 21.30
N GLY A 217 14.17 -10.29 22.57
CA GLY A 217 15.57 -10.13 23.01
C GLY A 217 15.95 -8.72 23.48
N ASP A 218 17.20 -8.58 23.94
CA ASP A 218 17.86 -7.31 24.22
C ASP A 218 18.18 -6.62 22.88
N ALA A 219 17.12 -6.17 22.19
CA ALA A 219 17.30 -5.38 20.99
C ALA A 219 17.93 -4.05 21.40
N ASP A 220 19.25 -3.96 21.28
CA ASP A 220 19.96 -2.69 21.16
C ASP A 220 19.48 -2.07 19.85
N LEU A 221 18.24 -1.49 19.94
CA LEU A 221 17.64 -0.84 18.77
C LEU A 221 18.59 0.29 18.40
N PRO A 222 19.30 0.18 17.25
CA PRO A 222 20.20 1.24 16.83
C PRO A 222 19.45 2.57 16.86
N GLY A 223 20.08 3.66 17.26
CA GLY A 223 19.44 4.99 17.33
C GLY A 223 18.72 5.42 16.03
N GLY A 224 18.96 4.72 14.91
CA GLY A 224 18.28 4.87 13.63
C GLY A 224 16.81 4.42 13.60
N VAL A 225 16.36 3.59 14.54
CA VAL A 225 14.94 3.23 14.64
C VAL A 225 14.13 4.36 15.27
N HIS A 226 14.76 5.19 16.10
CA HIS A 226 14.12 6.33 16.77
C HIS A 226 13.73 7.48 15.81
N ASP A 227 14.42 7.61 14.67
CA ASP A 227 14.18 8.66 13.69
C ASP A 227 13.76 8.12 12.31
N GLY A 228 13.47 6.82 12.22
CA GLY A 228 13.10 6.14 10.96
C GLY A 228 14.27 5.96 10.01
N ARG A 229 15.52 6.03 10.48
CA ARG A 229 16.72 5.82 9.68
C ARG A 229 17.22 4.39 9.81
N SER A 230 17.36 3.74 8.67
CA SER A 230 18.06 2.47 8.54
C SER A 230 19.55 2.63 8.86
N PRO A 231 20.25 1.63 9.42
CA PRO A 231 21.71 1.69 9.65
C PRO A 231 22.54 1.93 8.37
N GLY A 232 21.94 1.93 7.18
CA GLY A 232 22.57 2.22 5.89
C GLY A 232 22.30 3.62 5.33
N GLY A 233 21.66 4.52 6.08
CA GLY A 233 21.52 5.93 5.73
C GLY A 233 20.36 6.31 4.80
N ALA A 234 19.65 5.38 4.18
CA ALA A 234 18.43 5.67 3.44
C ALA A 234 17.20 5.32 4.28
N THR A 235 16.31 6.27 4.51
CA THR A 235 15.04 6.02 5.19
C THR A 235 13.97 5.59 4.18
N ALA A 236 12.95 4.86 4.60
CA ALA A 236 11.76 4.66 3.78
C ALA A 236 11.17 6.02 3.32
N ALA A 237 11.33 7.07 4.12
CA ALA A 237 10.94 8.44 3.78
C ALA A 237 11.82 9.07 2.67
N ASP A 238 13.11 8.75 2.62
CA ASP A 238 14.02 9.28 1.59
C ASP A 238 13.77 8.63 0.21
N GLN A 239 13.20 7.43 0.20
CA GLN A 239 12.85 6.70 -1.03
C GLN A 239 11.48 7.07 -1.60
N VAL A 240 10.63 7.78 -0.82
CA VAL A 240 9.30 8.22 -1.24
C VAL A 240 9.14 9.73 -1.05
N PRO A 241 9.56 10.55 -2.01
CA PRO A 241 9.77 12.00 -1.85
C PRO A 241 8.55 12.87 -1.54
N LYS A 242 7.34 12.32 -1.44
CA LYS A 242 6.09 13.10 -1.28
C LYS A 242 5.29 12.79 -0.01
N TYR A 243 5.83 11.98 0.89
CA TYR A 243 5.17 11.72 2.17
C TYR A 243 5.89 12.47 3.28
N SER A 244 5.23 13.46 3.88
CA SER A 244 5.68 14.03 5.14
C SER A 244 5.29 13.07 6.26
N TRP A 245 6.24 12.27 6.73
CA TRP A 245 6.04 11.33 7.81
C TRP A 245 6.44 11.98 9.13
N ILE A 246 5.54 11.96 10.10
CA ILE A 246 5.90 12.22 11.49
C ILE A 246 5.95 10.86 12.19
N TRP A 247 7.14 10.38 12.45
CA TRP A 247 7.37 9.14 13.17
C TRP A 247 7.36 9.42 14.68
N ARG A 248 6.56 8.69 15.41
CA ARG A 248 6.72 8.52 16.86
C ARG A 248 6.90 7.06 17.13
N ILE A 249 8.09 6.66 17.51
CA ILE A 249 8.39 5.34 18.01
C ILE A 249 8.41 5.44 19.53
N ALA A 250 7.53 4.69 20.19
CA ALA A 250 7.51 4.56 21.62
C ALA A 250 7.92 3.13 21.98
N ILE A 251 8.97 2.98 22.76
CA ILE A 251 9.41 1.68 23.27
C ILE A 251 8.90 1.58 24.72
N ASP A 252 8.08 0.58 25.00
CA ASP A 252 7.67 0.24 26.36
C ASP A 252 8.35 -1.06 26.77
N PRO A 253 9.27 -1.03 27.73
CA PRO A 253 10.00 -2.21 28.19
C PRO A 253 9.23 -3.06 29.20
N SER A 254 7.96 -2.75 29.53
CA SER A 254 7.23 -3.46 30.55
C SER A 254 6.23 -4.46 30.01
N PRO A 255 6.20 -5.73 30.51
CA PRO A 255 5.24 -6.74 30.07
C PRO A 255 3.80 -6.53 30.56
N THR A 256 3.54 -5.45 31.30
CA THR A 256 2.24 -5.16 31.95
C THR A 256 1.69 -3.77 31.62
N ALA A 257 2.15 -3.13 30.55
CA ALA A 257 1.67 -1.80 30.21
C ALA A 257 0.18 -1.82 29.84
N GLU A 258 -0.67 -1.38 30.76
CA GLU A 258 -1.94 -0.77 30.40
C GLU A 258 -1.64 0.37 29.41
N ALA A 259 -2.40 0.43 28.31
CA ALA A 259 -2.23 1.40 27.23
C ALA A 259 -2.21 2.84 27.78
N THR A 260 -1.05 3.29 28.21
CA THR A 260 -0.85 4.64 28.70
C THR A 260 -0.73 5.58 27.49
N ARG A 261 -1.53 6.61 27.47
CA ARG A 261 -1.54 7.64 26.44
C ARG A 261 -0.14 8.25 26.30
N LEU A 262 0.55 7.92 25.20
CA LEU A 262 1.86 8.47 24.87
C LEU A 262 1.70 9.87 24.28
N THR A 263 1.78 10.90 25.11
CA THR A 263 1.79 12.32 24.71
C THR A 263 3.07 13.05 25.07
N GLU A 264 4.08 12.37 25.65
CA GLU A 264 5.35 12.99 26.02
C GLU A 264 6.58 12.25 25.51
N PRO A 265 7.72 12.92 25.28
CA PRO A 265 8.95 12.27 24.82
C PRO A 265 9.49 11.34 25.91
N LEU A 266 9.71 10.07 25.54
CA LEU A 266 10.22 9.04 26.44
C LEU A 266 11.67 9.31 26.85
N ARG A 267 11.90 9.30 28.17
CA ARG A 267 13.23 9.19 28.76
C ARG A 267 13.65 7.73 28.78
N THR A 268 14.81 7.44 28.24
CA THR A 268 15.41 6.10 28.31
C THR A 268 15.85 5.75 29.71
N SER A 269 15.48 4.58 30.23
CA SER A 269 16.05 3.95 31.41
C SER A 269 16.47 2.53 31.06
N PRO A 270 17.67 2.08 31.43
CA PRO A 270 18.15 0.74 31.13
C PRO A 270 17.65 -0.26 32.17
N ALA A 271 16.86 -1.23 31.79
CA ALA A 271 16.56 -2.41 32.61
C ALA A 271 16.21 -3.65 31.78
N ALA A 272 16.96 -4.62 31.98
CA ALA A 272 17.03 -6.08 31.81
C ALA A 272 15.82 -6.84 31.26
N ASN A 273 16.12 -7.68 30.23
CA ASN A 273 15.48 -8.98 29.88
C ASN A 273 13.96 -9.11 29.94
N THR A 274 13.24 -8.27 29.19
CA THR A 274 11.81 -8.46 28.91
C THR A 274 11.51 -8.13 27.44
N PRO A 275 10.58 -8.86 26.75
CA PRO A 275 10.18 -8.52 25.40
C PRO A 275 9.69 -7.07 25.37
N GLY A 276 10.25 -6.26 24.46
CA GLY A 276 9.88 -4.86 24.28
C GLY A 276 8.82 -4.66 23.21
N TRP A 277 7.81 -3.82 23.47
CA TRP A 277 6.87 -3.37 22.45
C TRP A 277 7.35 -2.10 21.78
N LEU A 278 7.45 -2.14 20.46
CA LEU A 278 7.72 -0.97 19.65
C LEU A 278 6.42 -0.47 19.03
N VAL A 279 6.08 0.80 19.27
CA VAL A 279 4.89 1.44 18.72
C VAL A 279 5.28 2.56 17.78
N SER A 280 4.83 2.49 16.53
CA SER A 280 4.98 3.58 15.57
C SER A 280 3.62 4.08 15.11
N SER A 281 3.38 5.39 15.17
CA SER A 281 2.18 6.03 14.62
C SER A 281 2.55 6.91 13.44
N ILE A 282 1.89 6.68 12.31
CA ILE A 282 2.08 7.43 11.07
C ILE A 282 0.85 8.28 10.82
N ILE A 283 1.07 9.56 10.58
CA ILE A 283 0.07 10.50 10.10
C ILE A 283 0.45 10.78 8.65
N GLY A 284 -0.35 10.30 7.72
CA GLY A 284 -0.20 10.57 6.29
C GLY A 284 -1.13 11.70 5.84
#